data_c6b91458e45ac218af2f6bee4acf2339
#
_entry.id   c6b91458e45ac218af2f6bee4acf2339
#
_cell.length_a   1.000
_cell.length_b   1.000
_cell.length_c   1.000
_cell.angle_alpha   90.00
_cell.angle_beta   90.00
_cell.angle_gamma   90.00
#
_symmetry.space_group_name_H-M   'P 1'
#
loop_
_entity.id
_entity.type
_entity.pdbx_description
1 polymer ?
#
loop_
_entity_poly.entity_id
_entity_poly.type
_entity_poly.pdbx_seq_one_letter_code
_entity_poly.pdbx_strand_id
1 'polypeptide(L)'
;MEKSQRIIDSANKSFGEIIREGFRLFSKNYVNLIIPLAVFQIILIVLDIFALTDLRWYADSLGVDVAEIMEKLLDNITLTESEFNSLTKFLLITVAIGFIQNLIGAIVITIAMCSVSNYLFNRYMQNETNIRDSFKSAFNKKIFLVILLIGVCLPLSVFMLFIPAIIIFGFFIFLVFTYNMNDVQKPISEARRIAKGNFWKILITFVLNFIIIFIVRSIYLSVFDLFLNPSSDLYNSWLSPDTRNYVMIILYQILRNLIDILLAPLFICLLTSLFASSKAKKDLGYEYQGRYQSEGTVFLPSPRTSNIIIPEKQSDNQNVEKFYCPFCGYEIHIPKKFCPNCGESFIFLNE
;
A
#
# COMPACT_ATOMS: atom_id res chain seq x y z
N MET A 1 -17.89 -27.48 2.22
CA MET A 1 -18.78 -26.70 1.33
C MET A 1 -18.70 -25.20 1.59
N GLU A 2 -18.82 -24.72 2.82
CA GLU A 2 -18.87 -23.29 3.17
C GLU A 2 -17.61 -22.48 2.77
N LYS A 3 -16.40 -23.03 2.93
CA LYS A 3 -15.14 -22.38 2.55
C LYS A 3 -14.98 -22.19 1.03
N SER A 4 -15.37 -23.18 0.25
CA SER A 4 -15.33 -23.12 -1.23
C SER A 4 -16.30 -22.08 -1.77
N GLN A 5 -17.51 -21.99 -1.22
CA GLN A 5 -18.51 -21.00 -1.60
C GLN A 5 -18.01 -19.57 -1.34
N ARG A 6 -17.37 -19.34 -0.20
CA ARG A 6 -16.81 -18.01 0.14
C ARG A 6 -15.69 -17.55 -0.80
N ILE A 7 -14.86 -18.48 -1.29
CA ILE A 7 -13.83 -18.18 -2.28
C ILE A 7 -14.51 -17.73 -3.58
N ILE A 8 -15.54 -18.43 -4.03
CA ILE A 8 -16.31 -18.09 -5.22
C ILE A 8 -16.98 -16.70 -5.05
N ASP A 9 -17.63 -16.48 -3.93
CA ASP A 9 -18.27 -15.19 -3.62
C ASP A 9 -17.25 -14.04 -3.60
N SER A 10 -16.08 -14.26 -3.02
CA SER A 10 -15.01 -13.26 -2.99
C SER A 10 -14.42 -12.97 -4.37
N ALA A 11 -14.35 -13.98 -5.24
CA ALA A 11 -13.86 -13.82 -6.60
C ALA A 11 -14.81 -13.01 -7.49
N ASN A 12 -16.11 -13.12 -7.27
CA ASN A 12 -17.14 -12.49 -8.11
C ASN A 12 -17.47 -11.04 -7.73
N LYS A 13 -16.89 -10.50 -6.63
CA LYS A 13 -17.16 -9.13 -6.20
C LYS A 13 -16.69 -8.09 -7.20
N SER A 14 -17.54 -7.10 -7.45
CA SER A 14 -17.18 -5.88 -8.16
C SER A 14 -16.17 -5.04 -7.35
N PHE A 15 -15.48 -4.10 -7.99
CA PHE A 15 -14.52 -3.25 -7.30
C PHE A 15 -15.18 -2.42 -6.18
N GLY A 16 -16.38 -1.87 -6.42
CA GLY A 16 -17.14 -1.11 -5.42
C GLY A 16 -17.50 -1.97 -4.19
N GLU A 17 -17.87 -3.23 -4.40
CA GLU A 17 -18.13 -4.18 -3.30
C GLU A 17 -16.86 -4.51 -2.52
N ILE A 18 -15.72 -4.64 -3.20
CA ILE A 18 -14.41 -4.84 -2.54
C ILE A 18 -14.10 -3.67 -1.61
N ILE A 19 -14.27 -2.44 -2.08
CA ILE A 19 -14.04 -1.23 -1.26
C ILE A 19 -15.01 -1.19 -0.07
N ARG A 20 -16.31 -1.46 -0.30
CA ARG A 20 -17.30 -1.53 0.79
C ARG A 20 -16.95 -2.58 1.84
N GLU A 21 -16.49 -3.76 1.42
CA GLU A 21 -16.01 -4.79 2.36
C GLU A 21 -14.75 -4.36 3.12
N GLY A 22 -13.87 -3.60 2.50
CA GLY A 22 -12.71 -3.01 3.18
C GLY A 22 -13.13 -2.07 4.31
N PHE A 23 -14.11 -1.18 4.07
CA PHE A 23 -14.69 -0.32 5.12
C PHE A 23 -15.40 -1.13 6.20
N ARG A 24 -16.13 -2.17 5.82
CA ARG A 24 -16.78 -3.07 6.77
C ARG A 24 -15.76 -3.81 7.63
N LEU A 25 -14.64 -4.25 7.04
CA LEU A 25 -13.55 -4.89 7.78
C LEU A 25 -12.89 -3.91 8.75
N PHE A 26 -12.68 -2.65 8.32
CA PHE A 26 -12.20 -1.57 9.17
C PHE A 26 -13.13 -1.36 10.37
N SER A 27 -14.41 -1.09 10.15
CA SER A 27 -15.38 -0.80 11.20
C SER A 27 -15.52 -1.95 12.20
N LYS A 28 -15.57 -3.22 11.72
CA LYS A 28 -15.73 -4.39 12.58
C LYS A 28 -14.51 -4.74 13.44
N ASN A 29 -13.31 -4.40 12.99
CA ASN A 29 -12.06 -4.75 13.65
C ASN A 29 -11.30 -3.54 14.21
N TYR A 30 -11.92 -2.36 14.18
CA TYR A 30 -11.26 -1.10 14.52
C TYR A 30 -10.57 -1.16 15.89
N VAL A 31 -11.28 -1.56 16.93
CA VAL A 31 -10.75 -1.61 18.32
C VAL A 31 -9.54 -2.54 18.43
N ASN A 32 -9.56 -3.67 17.73
CA ASN A 32 -8.45 -4.62 17.75
C ASN A 32 -7.23 -4.13 16.95
N LEU A 33 -7.45 -3.30 15.93
CA LEU A 33 -6.38 -2.83 15.04
C LEU A 33 -5.77 -1.52 15.48
N ILE A 34 -6.58 -0.64 16.11
CA ILE A 34 -6.11 0.71 16.46
C ILE A 34 -4.96 0.66 17.46
N ILE A 35 -5.01 -0.22 18.46
CA ILE A 35 -3.98 -0.30 19.50
C ILE A 35 -2.60 -0.66 18.90
N PRO A 36 -2.43 -1.80 18.19
CA PRO A 36 -1.12 -2.15 17.64
C PRO A 36 -0.63 -1.14 16.60
N LEU A 37 -1.53 -0.61 15.75
CA LEU A 37 -1.12 0.34 14.72
C LEU A 37 -0.81 1.72 15.28
N ALA A 38 -1.54 2.18 16.32
CA ALA A 38 -1.21 3.41 17.04
C ALA A 38 0.16 3.33 17.70
N VAL A 39 0.54 2.18 18.28
CA VAL A 39 1.88 1.98 18.85
C VAL A 39 2.96 2.20 17.78
N PHE A 40 2.80 1.64 16.58
CA PHE A 40 3.74 1.87 15.49
C PHE A 40 3.79 3.33 15.03
N GLN A 41 2.65 4.01 14.97
CA GLN A 41 2.60 5.44 14.63
C GLN A 41 3.28 6.31 15.70
N ILE A 42 3.09 6.00 16.97
CA ILE A 42 3.78 6.69 18.06
C ILE A 42 5.30 6.43 18.00
N ILE A 43 5.71 5.18 17.77
CA ILE A 43 7.13 4.85 17.55
C ILE A 43 7.70 5.66 16.39
N LEU A 44 6.95 5.77 15.28
CA LEU A 44 7.38 6.57 14.13
C LEU A 44 7.58 8.04 14.50
N ILE A 45 6.62 8.65 15.21
CA ILE A 45 6.71 10.03 15.68
C ILE A 45 7.95 10.22 16.58
N VAL A 46 8.16 9.31 17.52
CA VAL A 46 9.31 9.36 18.43
C VAL A 46 10.63 9.24 17.67
N LEU A 47 10.74 8.27 16.74
CA LEU A 47 11.94 8.10 15.91
C LEU A 47 12.20 9.34 15.04
N ASP A 48 11.17 9.91 14.44
CA ASP A 48 11.25 11.13 13.63
C ASP A 48 11.79 12.31 14.45
N ILE A 49 11.28 12.50 15.67
CA ILE A 49 11.74 13.56 16.57
C ILE A 49 13.20 13.35 16.96
N PHE A 50 13.59 12.16 17.44
CA PHE A 50 14.96 11.92 17.86
C PHE A 50 15.97 11.95 16.71
N ALA A 51 15.58 11.50 15.51
CA ALA A 51 16.48 11.48 14.36
C ALA A 51 16.63 12.85 13.68
N LEU A 52 15.58 13.68 13.69
CA LEU A 52 15.52 14.84 12.78
C LEU A 52 15.43 16.20 13.49
N THR A 53 15.23 16.28 14.82
CA THR A 53 15.07 17.57 15.49
C THR A 53 16.31 18.45 15.34
N ASP A 54 17.52 17.87 15.46
CA ASP A 54 18.75 18.63 15.30
C ASP A 54 18.95 19.14 13.87
N LEU A 55 18.60 18.30 12.87
CA LEU A 55 18.68 18.71 11.47
C LEU A 55 17.67 19.82 11.14
N ARG A 56 16.45 19.74 11.68
CA ARG A 56 15.43 20.80 11.52
C ARG A 56 15.90 22.09 12.18
N TRP A 57 16.37 22.02 13.42
CA TRP A 57 16.93 23.17 14.12
C TRP A 57 18.07 23.82 13.33
N TYR A 58 18.99 23.01 12.79
CA TYR A 58 20.08 23.54 11.99
C TYR A 58 19.60 24.18 10.69
N ALA A 59 18.60 23.59 10.00
CA ALA A 59 18.01 24.19 8.81
C ALA A 59 17.38 25.56 9.12
N ASP A 60 16.62 25.64 10.22
CA ASP A 60 15.98 26.91 10.65
C ASP A 60 17.04 27.96 11.06
N SER A 61 18.15 27.54 11.67
CA SER A 61 19.25 28.43 12.08
C SER A 61 20.01 29.07 10.91
N LEU A 62 19.86 28.55 9.68
CA LEU A 62 20.43 29.16 8.48
C LEU A 62 19.74 30.48 8.10
N GLY A 63 18.59 30.79 8.71
CA GLY A 63 17.86 32.05 8.50
C GLY A 63 17.42 32.30 7.06
N VAL A 64 17.16 31.22 6.30
CA VAL A 64 16.76 31.32 4.88
C VAL A 64 15.27 31.64 4.79
N ASP A 65 14.96 32.87 4.39
CA ASP A 65 13.58 33.22 4.00
C ASP A 65 13.35 32.84 2.55
N VAL A 66 12.69 31.68 2.35
CA VAL A 66 12.38 31.14 1.02
C VAL A 66 11.46 32.09 0.24
N ALA A 67 10.54 32.79 0.93
CA ALA A 67 9.58 33.70 0.28
C ALA A 67 10.33 34.92 -0.29
N GLU A 68 11.21 35.56 0.49
CA GLU A 68 12.05 36.66 0.06
C GLU A 68 12.96 36.27 -1.13
N ILE A 69 13.57 35.07 -1.05
CA ILE A 69 14.43 34.59 -2.14
C ILE A 69 13.62 34.35 -3.41
N MET A 70 12.41 33.78 -3.31
CA MET A 70 11.53 33.57 -4.45
C MET A 70 11.08 34.90 -5.08
N GLU A 71 10.79 35.91 -4.27
CA GLU A 71 10.47 37.26 -4.77
C GLU A 71 11.63 37.86 -5.53
N LYS A 72 12.86 37.81 -4.99
CA LYS A 72 14.09 38.26 -5.68
C LYS A 72 14.30 37.56 -7.02
N LEU A 73 14.06 36.24 -7.07
CA LEU A 73 14.19 35.48 -8.31
C LEU A 73 13.12 35.86 -9.35
N LEU A 74 11.88 36.10 -8.91
CA LEU A 74 10.81 36.54 -9.81
C LEU A 74 11.07 37.95 -10.37
N ASP A 75 11.69 38.82 -9.59
CA ASP A 75 12.08 40.19 -10.02
C ASP A 75 13.42 40.23 -10.79
N ASN A 76 13.98 39.08 -11.15
CA ASN A 76 15.28 38.94 -11.80
C ASN A 76 16.43 39.58 -11.00
N ILE A 77 16.36 39.67 -9.70
CA ILE A 77 17.42 40.15 -8.83
C ILE A 77 18.38 38.99 -8.57
N THR A 78 19.67 39.23 -8.82
CA THR A 78 20.72 38.22 -8.60
C THR A 78 20.96 38.04 -7.09
N LEU A 79 20.94 36.77 -6.64
CA LEU A 79 21.29 36.44 -5.27
C LEU A 79 22.78 36.72 -5.01
N THR A 80 23.09 37.18 -3.83
CA THR A 80 24.47 37.26 -3.36
C THR A 80 25.04 35.83 -3.17
N GLU A 81 26.35 35.69 -3.19
CA GLU A 81 27.04 34.42 -3.00
C GLU A 81 26.69 33.79 -1.64
N SER A 82 26.55 34.61 -0.60
CA SER A 82 26.17 34.17 0.74
C SER A 82 24.72 33.63 0.79
N GLU A 83 23.77 34.33 0.15
CA GLU A 83 22.37 33.89 0.05
C GLU A 83 22.27 32.58 -0.74
N PHE A 84 22.99 32.47 -1.87
CA PHE A 84 23.01 31.25 -2.68
C PHE A 84 23.58 30.07 -1.89
N ASN A 85 24.66 30.24 -1.14
CA ASN A 85 25.26 29.19 -0.32
C ASN A 85 24.35 28.77 0.81
N SER A 86 23.67 29.70 1.49
CA SER A 86 22.71 29.43 2.57
C SER A 86 21.49 28.68 2.02
N LEU A 87 20.93 29.12 0.90
CA LEU A 87 19.83 28.44 0.22
C LEU A 87 20.20 27.01 -0.20
N THR A 88 21.38 26.82 -0.77
CA THR A 88 21.84 25.50 -1.18
C THR A 88 21.97 24.55 0.01
N LYS A 89 22.56 25.00 1.13
CA LYS A 89 22.64 24.21 2.37
C LYS A 89 21.26 23.87 2.92
N PHE A 90 20.36 24.87 2.98
CA PHE A 90 18.98 24.68 3.45
C PHE A 90 18.25 23.64 2.59
N LEU A 91 18.32 23.73 1.25
CA LEU A 91 17.70 22.76 0.35
C LEU A 91 18.26 21.34 0.53
N LEU A 92 19.59 21.21 0.62
CA LEU A 92 20.22 19.91 0.84
C LEU A 92 19.76 19.25 2.14
N ILE A 93 19.70 20.03 3.24
CA ILE A 93 19.27 19.54 4.54
C ILE A 93 17.79 19.16 4.48
N THR A 94 16.93 20.00 3.89
CA THR A 94 15.50 19.75 3.76
C THR A 94 15.23 18.47 2.95
N VAL A 95 15.96 18.27 1.87
CA VAL A 95 15.90 17.04 1.06
C VAL A 95 16.37 15.84 1.88
N ALA A 96 17.45 15.95 2.65
CA ALA A 96 17.96 14.89 3.50
C ALA A 96 16.95 14.54 4.61
N ILE A 97 16.35 15.54 5.27
CA ILE A 97 15.27 15.34 6.26
C ILE A 97 14.11 14.57 5.62
N GLY A 98 13.60 15.04 4.48
CA GLY A 98 12.51 14.39 3.78
C GLY A 98 12.82 12.95 3.37
N PHE A 99 14.05 12.68 2.93
CA PHE A 99 14.50 11.34 2.58
C PHE A 99 14.54 10.41 3.80
N ILE A 100 15.17 10.84 4.89
CA ILE A 100 15.28 10.04 6.14
C ILE A 100 13.90 9.78 6.72
N GLN A 101 13.03 10.80 6.77
CA GLN A 101 11.66 10.69 7.25
C GLN A 101 10.84 9.67 6.45
N ASN A 102 10.90 9.75 5.12
CA ASN A 102 10.22 8.78 4.24
C ASN A 102 10.75 7.37 4.41
N LEU A 103 12.07 7.20 4.56
CA LEU A 103 12.69 5.89 4.76
C LEU A 103 12.28 5.25 6.10
N ILE A 104 12.40 5.99 7.19
CA ILE A 104 11.97 5.53 8.52
C ILE A 104 10.47 5.21 8.49
N GLY A 105 9.67 6.12 7.93
CA GLY A 105 8.22 5.97 7.81
C GLY A 105 7.83 4.70 7.05
N ALA A 106 8.43 4.47 5.88
CA ALA A 106 8.12 3.30 5.06
C ALA A 106 8.50 1.99 5.76
N ILE A 107 9.63 1.94 6.47
CA ILE A 107 10.05 0.75 7.23
C ILE A 107 9.04 0.45 8.34
N VAL A 108 8.73 1.44 9.19
CA VAL A 108 7.83 1.27 10.34
C VAL A 108 6.42 0.91 9.88
N ILE A 109 5.88 1.60 8.86
CA ILE A 109 4.55 1.31 8.30
C ILE A 109 4.52 -0.08 7.68
N THR A 110 5.58 -0.52 6.97
CA THR A 110 5.66 -1.86 6.41
C THR A 110 5.61 -2.93 7.51
N ILE A 111 6.35 -2.75 8.59
CA ILE A 111 6.31 -3.66 9.76
C ILE A 111 4.91 -3.67 10.38
N ALA A 112 4.31 -2.50 10.57
CA ALA A 112 2.95 -2.36 11.09
C ALA A 112 1.92 -3.10 10.22
N MET A 113 1.98 -2.95 8.91
CA MET A 113 1.10 -3.66 7.96
C MET A 113 1.32 -5.17 8.03
N CYS A 114 2.57 -5.63 8.05
CA CYS A 114 2.91 -7.06 8.18
C CYS A 114 2.37 -7.65 9.47
N SER A 115 2.40 -6.92 10.58
CA SER A 115 1.98 -7.39 11.89
C SER A 115 0.48 -7.73 11.98
N VAL A 116 -0.35 -7.04 11.18
CA VAL A 116 -1.82 -7.22 11.20
C VAL A 116 -2.37 -7.91 9.95
N SER A 117 -1.58 -8.07 8.89
CA SER A 117 -2.02 -8.58 7.58
C SER A 117 -2.65 -9.98 7.67
N ASN A 118 -2.00 -10.90 8.38
CA ASN A 118 -2.48 -12.28 8.54
C ASN A 118 -3.78 -12.34 9.37
N TYR A 119 -3.88 -11.54 10.45
CA TYR A 119 -5.10 -11.41 11.23
C TYR A 119 -6.26 -10.93 10.35
N LEU A 120 -6.06 -9.86 9.58
CA LEU A 120 -7.11 -9.29 8.73
C LEU A 120 -7.53 -10.24 7.61
N PHE A 121 -6.58 -10.91 6.96
CA PHE A 121 -6.90 -11.89 5.92
C PHE A 121 -7.73 -13.06 6.48
N ASN A 122 -7.34 -13.62 7.63
CA ASN A 122 -8.10 -14.67 8.27
C ASN A 122 -9.50 -14.21 8.71
N ARG A 123 -9.61 -12.99 9.27
CA ARG A 123 -10.91 -12.39 9.61
C ARG A 123 -11.79 -12.15 8.40
N TYR A 124 -11.23 -11.72 7.28
CA TYR A 124 -11.95 -11.58 6.02
C TYR A 124 -12.49 -12.94 5.54
N MET A 125 -11.69 -13.99 5.64
CA MET A 125 -12.07 -15.38 5.31
C MET A 125 -12.94 -16.04 6.39
N GLN A 126 -13.30 -15.30 7.46
CA GLN A 126 -14.07 -15.75 8.62
C GLN A 126 -13.44 -16.95 9.37
N ASN A 127 -12.14 -17.11 9.29
CA ASN A 127 -11.40 -18.04 10.12
C ASN A 127 -11.26 -17.46 11.53
N GLU A 128 -11.33 -18.32 12.54
CA GLU A 128 -10.99 -17.91 13.90
C GLU A 128 -9.49 -17.59 13.97
N THR A 129 -9.19 -16.41 14.48
CA THR A 129 -7.81 -15.96 14.61
C THR A 129 -7.67 -14.97 15.75
N ASN A 130 -6.55 -15.06 16.45
CA ASN A 130 -6.17 -14.12 17.49
C ASN A 130 -5.13 -13.14 16.94
N ILE A 131 -5.30 -11.85 17.24
CA ILE A 131 -4.36 -10.80 16.79
C ILE A 131 -2.95 -11.04 17.36
N ARG A 132 -2.84 -11.55 18.60
CA ARG A 132 -1.55 -11.81 19.25
C ARG A 132 -0.76 -12.88 18.52
N ASP A 133 -1.40 -13.96 18.07
CA ASP A 133 -0.75 -15.05 17.35
C ASP A 133 -0.32 -14.60 15.94
N SER A 134 -1.18 -13.82 15.29
CA SER A 134 -0.87 -13.21 14.00
C SER A 134 0.33 -12.24 14.09
N PHE A 135 0.36 -11.42 15.13
CA PHE A 135 1.47 -10.52 15.41
C PHE A 135 2.77 -11.30 15.62
N LYS A 136 2.75 -12.36 16.44
CA LYS A 136 3.93 -13.20 16.68
C LYS A 136 4.42 -13.91 15.41
N SER A 137 3.50 -14.41 14.59
CA SER A 137 3.84 -15.09 13.33
C SER A 137 4.40 -14.15 12.26
N ALA A 138 4.09 -12.84 12.36
CA ALA A 138 4.57 -11.83 11.41
C ALA A 138 6.09 -11.66 11.46
N PHE A 139 6.71 -11.78 12.65
CA PHE A 139 8.15 -11.58 12.85
C PHE A 139 8.97 -12.84 12.52
N ASN A 140 8.81 -13.35 11.30
CA ASN A 140 9.62 -14.44 10.77
C ASN A 140 10.75 -13.89 9.86
N LYS A 141 11.74 -14.75 9.51
CA LYS A 141 12.87 -14.33 8.67
C LYS A 141 12.48 -13.74 7.31
N LYS A 142 11.30 -14.08 6.79
CA LYS A 142 10.80 -13.58 5.50
C LYS A 142 10.35 -12.12 5.55
N ILE A 143 10.10 -11.56 6.75
CA ILE A 143 9.73 -10.15 6.90
C ILE A 143 10.83 -9.23 6.38
N PHE A 144 12.10 -9.63 6.52
CA PHE A 144 13.22 -8.85 6.01
C PHE A 144 13.11 -8.57 4.51
N LEU A 145 12.63 -9.54 3.74
CA LEU A 145 12.38 -9.38 2.30
C LEU A 145 11.31 -8.29 2.03
N VAL A 146 10.25 -8.24 2.85
CA VAL A 146 9.20 -7.23 2.73
C VAL A 146 9.74 -5.85 3.06
N ILE A 147 10.48 -5.75 4.18
CA ILE A 147 11.11 -4.50 4.61
C ILE A 147 12.08 -3.99 3.53
N LEU A 148 12.91 -4.87 2.97
CA LEU A 148 13.86 -4.47 1.93
C LEU A 148 13.13 -3.93 0.70
N LEU A 149 12.09 -4.62 0.21
CA LEU A 149 11.45 -4.29 -1.06
C LEU A 149 10.45 -3.14 -0.92
N ILE A 150 9.64 -3.12 0.14
CA ILE A 150 8.60 -2.10 0.37
C ILE A 150 9.12 -0.99 1.31
N GLY A 151 9.82 -1.34 2.38
CA GLY A 151 10.31 -0.38 3.37
C GLY A 151 11.51 0.42 2.89
N VAL A 152 12.38 -0.15 2.02
CA VAL A 152 13.62 0.51 1.58
C VAL A 152 13.58 0.85 0.08
N CYS A 153 13.37 -0.14 -0.80
CA CYS A 153 13.43 0.10 -2.24
C CYS A 153 12.32 1.03 -2.74
N LEU A 154 11.11 0.98 -2.14
CA LEU A 154 10.03 1.86 -2.55
C LEU A 154 10.34 3.34 -2.28
N PRO A 155 10.71 3.80 -1.05
CA PRO A 155 11.07 5.20 -0.83
C PRO A 155 12.31 5.64 -1.60
N LEU A 156 13.32 4.78 -1.77
CA LEU A 156 14.47 5.05 -2.64
C LEU A 156 14.04 5.32 -4.09
N SER A 157 13.10 4.53 -4.60
CA SER A 157 12.57 4.69 -5.96
C SER A 157 11.71 5.94 -6.13
N VAL A 158 11.00 6.38 -5.09
CA VAL A 158 10.29 7.68 -5.09
C VAL A 158 11.28 8.82 -5.22
N PHE A 159 12.40 8.74 -4.50
CA PHE A 159 13.43 9.76 -4.54
C PHE A 159 14.16 9.84 -5.88
N MET A 160 14.39 8.69 -6.51
CA MET A 160 15.07 8.62 -7.81
C MET A 160 14.15 9.03 -8.98
N LEU A 161 12.99 8.41 -9.08
CA LEU A 161 11.98 8.63 -10.11
C LEU A 161 10.64 8.05 -9.66
N PHE A 162 9.56 8.81 -9.78
CA PHE A 162 8.21 8.36 -9.39
C PHE A 162 7.75 7.07 -10.11
N ILE A 163 8.18 6.87 -11.36
CA ILE A 163 7.73 5.74 -12.18
C ILE A 163 8.13 4.37 -11.59
N PRO A 164 9.41 4.12 -11.19
CA PRO A 164 9.78 2.88 -10.53
C PRO A 164 9.01 2.64 -9.22
N ALA A 165 8.73 3.69 -8.46
CA ALA A 165 7.96 3.57 -7.22
C ALA A 165 6.54 3.05 -7.46
N ILE A 166 5.84 3.58 -8.47
CA ILE A 166 4.51 3.14 -8.87
C ILE A 166 4.53 1.67 -9.29
N ILE A 167 5.56 1.24 -10.03
CA ILE A 167 5.72 -0.15 -10.46
C ILE A 167 5.97 -1.07 -9.27
N ILE A 168 6.91 -0.70 -8.37
CA ILE A 168 7.22 -1.49 -7.17
C ILE A 168 5.98 -1.61 -6.29
N PHE A 169 5.30 -0.50 -6.02
CA PHE A 169 4.08 -0.49 -5.23
C PHE A 169 3.00 -1.37 -5.86
N GLY A 170 2.65 -1.13 -7.12
CA GLY A 170 1.55 -1.80 -7.81
C GLY A 170 1.74 -3.32 -7.94
N PHE A 171 2.97 -3.81 -8.07
CA PHE A 171 3.24 -5.25 -8.22
C PHE A 171 3.61 -5.96 -6.93
N PHE A 172 4.16 -5.27 -5.94
CA PHE A 172 4.73 -5.93 -4.77
C PHE A 172 4.06 -5.58 -3.45
N ILE A 173 3.11 -4.65 -3.39
CA ILE A 173 2.43 -4.31 -2.13
C ILE A 173 1.75 -5.54 -1.49
N PHE A 174 1.26 -6.49 -2.29
CA PHE A 174 0.67 -7.73 -1.78
C PHE A 174 1.68 -8.67 -1.12
N LEU A 175 2.98 -8.37 -1.20
CA LEU A 175 4.01 -9.12 -0.47
C LEU A 175 3.77 -9.05 1.05
N VAL A 176 3.16 -7.98 1.55
CA VAL A 176 2.72 -7.83 2.95
C VAL A 176 1.84 -9.00 3.43
N PHE A 177 1.11 -9.65 2.52
CA PHE A 177 0.28 -10.82 2.83
C PHE A 177 1.00 -12.13 2.49
N THR A 178 1.61 -12.21 1.30
CA THR A 178 2.12 -13.48 0.76
C THR A 178 3.35 -14.00 1.46
N TYR A 179 4.14 -13.13 2.13
CA TYR A 179 5.39 -13.55 2.81
C TYR A 179 5.13 -14.51 3.99
N ASN A 180 3.97 -14.41 4.64
CA ASN A 180 3.62 -15.18 5.83
C ASN A 180 2.57 -16.30 5.54
N MET A 181 2.26 -16.56 4.27
CA MET A 181 1.38 -17.65 3.88
C MET A 181 2.14 -18.98 3.86
N ASN A 182 1.60 -20.00 4.55
CA ASN A 182 2.23 -21.32 4.67
C ASN A 182 2.25 -22.09 3.35
N ASP A 183 1.28 -21.84 2.47
CA ASP A 183 1.12 -22.46 1.15
C ASP A 183 2.01 -21.83 0.07
N VAL A 184 2.74 -20.75 0.41
CA VAL A 184 3.53 -19.97 -0.55
C VAL A 184 5.04 -20.19 -0.37
N GLN A 185 5.66 -20.90 -1.32
CA GLN A 185 7.11 -21.11 -1.33
C GLN A 185 7.88 -19.87 -1.81
N LYS A 186 7.34 -19.15 -2.83
CA LYS A 186 7.97 -17.97 -3.45
C LYS A 186 7.08 -16.73 -3.29
N PRO A 187 7.18 -16.00 -2.15
CA PRO A 187 6.28 -14.89 -1.85
C PRO A 187 6.27 -13.76 -2.88
N ILE A 188 7.43 -13.41 -3.45
CA ILE A 188 7.55 -12.36 -4.48
C ILE A 188 6.79 -12.74 -5.75
N SER A 189 7.00 -13.97 -6.23
CA SER A 189 6.33 -14.47 -7.43
C SER A 189 4.82 -14.50 -7.25
N GLU A 190 4.37 -14.91 -6.07
CA GLU A 190 2.96 -14.98 -5.73
C GLU A 190 2.32 -13.59 -5.61
N ALA A 191 2.98 -12.65 -4.94
CA ALA A 191 2.52 -11.26 -4.86
C ALA A 191 2.34 -10.66 -6.27
N ARG A 192 3.35 -10.85 -7.14
CA ARG A 192 3.29 -10.39 -8.53
C ARG A 192 2.18 -11.08 -9.32
N ARG A 193 1.98 -12.39 -9.12
CA ARG A 193 0.91 -13.17 -9.77
C ARG A 193 -0.47 -12.58 -9.43
N ILE A 194 -0.72 -12.31 -8.15
CA ILE A 194 -1.99 -11.77 -7.67
C ILE A 194 -2.19 -10.32 -8.13
N ALA A 195 -1.13 -9.52 -8.15
CA ALA A 195 -1.18 -8.13 -8.59
C ALA A 195 -1.39 -7.98 -10.10
N LYS A 196 -0.90 -8.94 -10.92
CA LYS A 196 -1.07 -8.93 -12.37
C LYS A 196 -2.58 -8.91 -12.73
N GLY A 197 -3.00 -7.91 -13.52
CA GLY A 197 -4.41 -7.67 -13.86
C GLY A 197 -5.21 -6.85 -12.82
N ASN A 198 -4.64 -6.58 -11.64
CA ASN A 198 -5.26 -5.75 -10.61
C ASN A 198 -4.48 -4.47 -10.31
N PHE A 199 -3.44 -4.18 -11.09
CA PHE A 199 -2.53 -3.04 -10.89
C PHE A 199 -3.28 -1.71 -10.67
N TRP A 200 -4.18 -1.35 -11.57
CA TRP A 200 -4.98 -0.13 -11.47
C TRP A 200 -5.90 -0.12 -10.25
N LYS A 201 -6.46 -1.27 -9.87
CA LYS A 201 -7.30 -1.37 -8.66
C LYS A 201 -6.49 -1.09 -7.40
N ILE A 202 -5.22 -1.56 -7.35
CA ILE A 202 -4.29 -1.28 -6.25
C ILE A 202 -4.03 0.23 -6.16
N LEU A 203 -3.69 0.86 -7.29
CA LEU A 203 -3.42 2.31 -7.34
C LEU A 203 -4.67 3.13 -6.96
N ILE A 204 -5.84 2.79 -7.50
CA ILE A 204 -7.09 3.48 -7.16
C ILE A 204 -7.41 3.33 -5.66
N THR A 205 -7.20 2.14 -5.08
CA THR A 205 -7.39 1.92 -3.64
C THR A 205 -6.44 2.78 -2.80
N PHE A 206 -5.19 2.93 -3.23
CA PHE A 206 -4.22 3.79 -2.58
C PHE A 206 -4.63 5.27 -2.67
N VAL A 207 -4.98 5.74 -3.86
CA VAL A 207 -5.44 7.13 -4.09
C VAL A 207 -6.70 7.43 -3.30
N LEU A 208 -7.66 6.50 -3.27
CA LEU A 208 -8.89 6.64 -2.48
C LEU A 208 -8.57 6.81 -0.98
N ASN A 209 -7.71 5.95 -0.45
CA ASN A 209 -7.28 6.06 0.95
C ASN A 209 -6.58 7.39 1.24
N PHE A 210 -5.68 7.82 0.33
CA PHE A 210 -4.98 9.09 0.45
C PHE A 210 -5.95 10.29 0.47
N ILE A 211 -6.94 10.31 -0.43
CA ILE A 211 -7.95 11.38 -0.49
C ILE A 211 -8.76 11.43 0.81
N ILE A 212 -9.19 10.28 1.33
CA ILE A 212 -9.96 10.21 2.58
C ILE A 212 -9.15 10.78 3.74
N ILE A 213 -7.91 10.30 3.91
CA ILE A 213 -7.03 10.77 4.98
C ILE A 213 -6.74 12.26 4.81
N PHE A 214 -6.44 12.72 3.59
CA PHE A 214 -6.15 14.12 3.29
C PHE A 214 -7.31 15.05 3.68
N ILE A 215 -8.54 14.71 3.29
CA ILE A 215 -9.73 15.53 3.62
C ILE A 215 -9.94 15.58 5.15
N VAL A 216 -9.96 14.42 5.82
CA VAL A 216 -10.22 14.38 7.27
C VAL A 216 -9.11 15.08 8.05
N ARG A 217 -7.85 14.88 7.65
CA ARG A 217 -6.69 15.53 8.24
C ARG A 217 -6.72 17.04 8.04
N SER A 218 -7.06 17.53 6.83
CA SER A 218 -7.14 18.97 6.55
C SER A 218 -8.18 19.67 7.41
N ILE A 219 -9.37 19.05 7.57
CA ILE A 219 -10.41 19.57 8.47
C ILE A 219 -9.91 19.60 9.92
N TYR A 220 -9.30 18.49 10.36
CA TYR A 220 -8.76 18.40 11.71
C TYR A 220 -7.67 19.46 11.98
N LEU A 221 -6.71 19.60 11.08
CA LEU A 221 -5.60 20.55 11.25
C LEU A 221 -6.10 22.00 11.25
N SER A 222 -7.11 22.33 10.44
CA SER A 222 -7.72 23.66 10.47
C SER A 222 -8.31 24.00 11.85
N VAL A 223 -8.96 23.01 12.48
CA VAL A 223 -9.49 23.17 13.85
C VAL A 223 -8.35 23.16 14.88
N PHE A 224 -7.40 22.25 14.74
CA PHE A 224 -6.26 22.13 15.65
C PHE A 224 -5.42 23.40 15.70
N ASP A 225 -5.08 23.95 14.53
CA ASP A 225 -4.26 25.17 14.43
C ASP A 225 -4.98 26.41 15.01
N LEU A 226 -6.32 26.43 14.96
CA LEU A 226 -7.12 27.51 15.55
C LEU A 226 -7.07 27.51 17.09
N PHE A 227 -7.04 26.33 17.73
CA PHE A 227 -7.20 26.22 19.19
C PHE A 227 -5.93 25.80 19.94
N LEU A 228 -5.03 25.06 19.30
CA LEU A 228 -3.93 24.36 19.96
C LEU A 228 -2.55 24.68 19.36
N ASN A 229 -2.48 25.60 18.38
CA ASN A 229 -1.19 25.96 17.79
C ASN A 229 -0.40 26.82 18.79
N PRO A 230 0.79 26.39 19.26
CA PRO A 230 1.65 27.20 20.11
C PRO A 230 2.16 28.42 19.34
N SER A 231 2.45 29.52 20.04
CA SER A 231 3.16 30.62 19.39
C SER A 231 4.50 30.13 18.82
N SER A 232 4.96 30.75 17.73
CA SER A 232 6.25 30.42 17.13
C SER A 232 7.41 30.43 18.13
N ASP A 233 7.42 31.41 19.02
CA ASP A 233 8.47 31.55 20.04
C ASP A 233 8.44 30.41 21.05
N LEU A 234 7.24 29.99 21.48
CA LEU A 234 7.07 28.86 22.40
C LEU A 234 7.51 27.55 21.73
N TYR A 235 7.10 27.31 20.48
CA TYR A 235 7.49 26.10 19.73
C TYR A 235 9.00 26.05 19.49
N ASN A 236 9.59 27.17 19.08
CA ASN A 236 11.05 27.31 18.91
C ASN A 236 11.83 27.09 20.20
N SER A 237 11.30 27.54 21.36
CA SER A 237 11.92 27.28 22.65
C SER A 237 11.99 25.78 22.99
N TRP A 238 10.99 24.97 22.54
CA TRP A 238 11.05 23.52 22.76
C TRP A 238 12.06 22.82 21.84
N LEU A 239 12.37 23.40 20.67
CA LEU A 239 13.31 22.82 19.70
C LEU A 239 14.76 23.22 19.98
N SER A 240 14.99 24.41 20.62
CA SER A 240 16.31 24.93 20.87
C SER A 240 17.16 23.96 21.69
N PRO A 241 18.44 23.72 21.34
CA PRO A 241 19.33 22.83 22.08
C PRO A 241 19.42 23.13 23.59
N ASP A 242 19.39 24.39 23.94
CA ASP A 242 19.58 24.86 25.34
C ASP A 242 18.33 24.68 26.23
N THR A 243 17.14 24.70 25.63
CA THR A 243 15.84 24.64 26.33
C THR A 243 14.97 23.49 25.92
N ARG A 244 15.54 22.51 25.17
CA ARG A 244 14.81 21.44 24.51
C ARG A 244 13.91 20.63 25.43
N ASN A 245 12.64 20.53 25.05
CA ASN A 245 11.63 19.75 25.77
C ASN A 245 11.02 18.66 24.91
N TYR A 246 11.67 17.50 24.87
CA TYR A 246 11.20 16.37 24.09
C TYR A 246 9.78 15.91 24.42
N VAL A 247 9.37 16.02 25.69
CA VAL A 247 8.02 15.60 26.11
C VAL A 247 6.96 16.47 25.45
N MET A 248 7.17 17.80 25.44
CA MET A 248 6.23 18.73 24.79
C MET A 248 6.22 18.56 23.27
N ILE A 249 7.37 18.35 22.65
CA ILE A 249 7.46 18.08 21.21
C ILE A 249 6.71 16.80 20.86
N ILE A 250 6.93 15.70 21.60
CA ILE A 250 6.26 14.41 21.35
C ILE A 250 4.74 14.55 21.53
N LEU A 251 4.31 15.17 22.64
CA LEU A 251 2.89 15.35 22.92
C LEU A 251 2.20 16.19 21.82
N TYR A 252 2.82 17.30 21.44
CA TYR A 252 2.33 18.16 20.36
C TYR A 252 2.23 17.39 19.03
N GLN A 253 3.27 16.63 18.66
CA GLN A 253 3.28 15.86 17.42
C GLN A 253 2.28 14.69 17.44
N ILE A 254 2.07 14.04 18.57
CA ILE A 254 1.01 13.01 18.71
C ILE A 254 -0.36 13.65 18.50
N LEU A 255 -0.64 14.77 19.15
CA LEU A 255 -1.90 15.48 18.99
C LEU A 255 -2.10 15.95 17.55
N ARG A 256 -1.08 16.54 16.93
CA ARG A 256 -1.13 17.03 15.55
C ARG A 256 -1.37 15.92 14.54
N ASN A 257 -0.83 14.71 14.78
CA ASN A 257 -1.00 13.53 13.89
C ASN A 257 -2.10 12.57 14.38
N LEU A 258 -3.00 13.02 15.26
CA LEU A 258 -4.03 12.17 15.86
C LEU A 258 -4.91 11.50 14.79
N ILE A 259 -5.27 12.19 13.72
CA ILE A 259 -6.09 11.64 12.63
C ILE A 259 -5.34 10.54 11.87
N ASP A 260 -4.05 10.72 11.62
CA ASP A 260 -3.22 9.70 10.95
C ASP A 260 -3.13 8.43 11.81
N ILE A 261 -3.05 8.59 13.13
CA ILE A 261 -3.07 7.48 14.10
C ILE A 261 -4.42 6.77 14.05
N LEU A 262 -5.54 7.50 14.11
CA LEU A 262 -6.88 6.95 14.14
C LEU A 262 -7.28 6.26 12.82
N LEU A 263 -6.81 6.77 11.68
CA LEU A 263 -7.09 6.20 10.36
C LEU A 263 -6.04 5.20 9.87
N ALA A 264 -4.97 4.96 10.63
CA ALA A 264 -3.93 3.99 10.26
C ALA A 264 -4.46 2.60 9.84
N PRO A 265 -5.51 2.03 10.47
CA PRO A 265 -6.05 0.73 10.05
C PRO A 265 -6.77 0.74 8.69
N LEU A 266 -7.19 1.89 8.18
CA LEU A 266 -8.06 1.98 7.00
C LEU A 266 -7.38 1.38 5.77
N PHE A 267 -6.15 1.79 5.47
CA PHE A 267 -5.45 1.34 4.27
C PHE A 267 -5.25 -0.16 4.23
N ILE A 268 -4.79 -0.77 5.31
CA ILE A 268 -4.55 -2.21 5.35
C ILE A 268 -5.87 -3.01 5.26
N CYS A 269 -6.99 -2.50 5.77
CA CYS A 269 -8.30 -3.12 5.61
C CYS A 269 -8.79 -3.10 4.16
N LEU A 270 -8.65 -1.95 3.47
CA LEU A 270 -8.97 -1.82 2.04
C LEU A 270 -8.08 -2.74 1.20
N LEU A 271 -6.78 -2.77 1.50
CA LEU A 271 -5.82 -3.62 0.81
C LEU A 271 -6.09 -5.11 1.04
N THR A 272 -6.53 -5.50 2.26
CA THR A 272 -6.89 -6.89 2.60
C THR A 272 -8.07 -7.38 1.76
N SER A 273 -9.12 -6.58 1.63
CA SER A 273 -10.31 -6.95 0.84
C SER A 273 -9.96 -7.10 -0.64
N LEU A 274 -9.11 -6.20 -1.17
CA LEU A 274 -8.63 -6.27 -2.55
C LEU A 274 -7.73 -7.48 -2.77
N PHE A 275 -6.80 -7.77 -1.86
CA PHE A 275 -5.93 -8.93 -1.90
C PHE A 275 -6.73 -10.23 -1.88
N ALA A 276 -7.68 -10.38 -0.95
CA ALA A 276 -8.49 -11.58 -0.81
C ALA A 276 -9.33 -11.86 -2.07
N SER A 277 -9.99 -10.85 -2.63
CA SER A 277 -10.73 -10.97 -3.89
C SER A 277 -9.81 -11.31 -5.07
N SER A 278 -8.65 -10.65 -5.17
CA SER A 278 -7.70 -10.90 -6.25
C SER A 278 -7.07 -12.29 -6.17
N LYS A 279 -6.74 -12.76 -4.95
CA LYS A 279 -6.23 -14.12 -4.72
C LYS A 279 -7.29 -15.15 -5.08
N ALA A 280 -8.54 -14.98 -4.60
CA ALA A 280 -9.64 -15.89 -4.91
C ALA A 280 -9.87 -16.05 -6.43
N LYS A 281 -9.84 -14.94 -7.18
CA LYS A 281 -9.95 -14.99 -8.67
C LYS A 281 -8.84 -15.80 -9.31
N LYS A 282 -7.60 -15.62 -8.85
CA LYS A 282 -6.44 -16.34 -9.40
C LYS A 282 -6.46 -17.82 -9.04
N ASP A 283 -6.83 -18.14 -7.80
CA ASP A 283 -6.88 -19.54 -7.34
C ASP A 283 -7.98 -20.33 -8.05
N LEU A 284 -9.17 -19.77 -8.25
CA LEU A 284 -10.23 -20.38 -9.05
C LEU A 284 -9.80 -20.58 -10.51
N GLY A 285 -9.12 -19.62 -11.14
CA GLY A 285 -8.60 -19.77 -12.49
C GLY A 285 -7.66 -20.97 -12.64
N TYR A 286 -6.81 -21.23 -11.64
CA TYR A 286 -5.94 -22.41 -11.62
C TYR A 286 -6.68 -23.72 -11.39
N GLU A 287 -7.72 -23.73 -10.55
CA GLU A 287 -8.52 -24.93 -10.30
C GLU A 287 -9.28 -25.38 -11.56
N TYR A 288 -9.79 -24.44 -12.33
CA TYR A 288 -10.39 -24.72 -13.64
C TYR A 288 -9.38 -25.31 -14.62
N GLN A 289 -8.18 -24.75 -14.72
CA GLN A 289 -7.13 -25.32 -15.58
C GLN A 289 -6.75 -26.76 -15.16
N GLY A 290 -6.62 -27.03 -13.86
CA GLY A 290 -6.30 -28.37 -13.35
C GLY A 290 -7.38 -29.42 -13.67
N ARG A 291 -8.65 -29.05 -13.66
CA ARG A 291 -9.76 -29.97 -14.02
C ARG A 291 -9.76 -30.33 -15.50
N TYR A 292 -9.56 -29.36 -16.37
CA TYR A 292 -9.48 -29.65 -17.81
C TYR A 292 -8.29 -30.56 -18.19
N GLN A 293 -7.17 -30.46 -17.46
CA GLN A 293 -6.04 -31.37 -17.65
C GLN A 293 -6.30 -32.80 -17.17
N SER A 294 -7.15 -32.98 -16.12
CA SER A 294 -7.46 -34.32 -15.57
C SER A 294 -8.53 -35.07 -16.36
N GLU A 295 -9.36 -34.41 -17.17
CA GLU A 295 -10.42 -35.01 -17.96
C GLU A 295 -9.99 -35.39 -19.40
N GLY A 296 -8.68 -35.42 -19.67
CA GLY A 296 -8.12 -36.03 -20.87
C GLY A 296 -8.21 -35.21 -22.17
N THR A 297 -8.67 -33.97 -22.11
CA THR A 297 -8.49 -33.02 -23.20
C THR A 297 -7.10 -32.39 -23.07
N VAL A 298 -6.22 -32.75 -24.00
CA VAL A 298 -4.79 -32.36 -24.01
C VAL A 298 -4.69 -30.86 -24.27
N PHE A 299 -4.68 -30.07 -23.21
CA PHE A 299 -4.24 -28.68 -23.24
C PHE A 299 -2.82 -28.62 -22.66
N LEU A 300 -1.82 -28.71 -23.52
CA LEU A 300 -0.43 -28.49 -23.16
C LEU A 300 -0.17 -26.97 -23.07
N PRO A 301 0.02 -26.37 -21.89
CA PRO A 301 0.59 -25.03 -21.85
C PRO A 301 2.05 -25.13 -22.21
N SER A 302 2.44 -24.57 -23.35
CA SER A 302 3.84 -24.36 -23.67
C SER A 302 4.45 -23.46 -22.57
N PRO A 303 5.60 -23.82 -21.96
CA PRO A 303 6.15 -23.10 -20.81
C PRO A 303 6.68 -21.70 -21.12
N ARG A 304 6.49 -21.20 -22.33
CA ARG A 304 7.06 -19.89 -22.77
C ARG A 304 6.14 -18.99 -23.60
N THR A 305 4.94 -19.40 -23.92
CA THR A 305 3.95 -18.55 -24.62
C THR A 305 2.66 -18.54 -23.83
N SER A 306 2.19 -17.38 -23.44
CA SER A 306 0.96 -17.14 -22.68
C SER A 306 -0.32 -17.35 -23.52
N ASN A 307 -0.31 -18.34 -24.41
CA ASN A 307 -1.43 -18.63 -25.30
C ASN A 307 -2.21 -19.84 -24.75
N ILE A 308 -3.46 -19.62 -24.41
CA ILE A 308 -4.41 -20.70 -24.04
C ILE A 308 -5.23 -21.06 -25.24
N ILE A 309 -5.29 -22.37 -25.49
CA ILE A 309 -6.06 -22.94 -26.57
C ILE A 309 -7.47 -23.24 -26.05
N ILE A 310 -8.48 -22.63 -26.63
CA ILE A 310 -9.90 -22.84 -26.31
C ILE A 310 -10.56 -23.54 -27.53
N PRO A 311 -11.24 -24.67 -27.34
CA PRO A 311 -11.96 -25.30 -28.44
C PRO A 311 -13.13 -24.42 -28.90
N GLU A 312 -13.18 -24.11 -30.18
CA GLU A 312 -14.31 -23.43 -30.81
C GLU A 312 -15.43 -24.44 -31.04
N LYS A 313 -16.46 -24.44 -30.19
CA LYS A 313 -17.67 -25.26 -30.44
C LYS A 313 -18.52 -24.56 -31.49
N GLN A 314 -18.77 -25.25 -32.56
CA GLN A 314 -19.77 -24.88 -33.57
C GLN A 314 -21.15 -24.68 -32.90
N SER A 315 -21.74 -23.56 -33.25
CA SER A 315 -23.07 -23.11 -32.81
C SER A 315 -24.14 -24.11 -33.23
N ASP A 316 -24.78 -24.76 -32.25
CA ASP A 316 -26.22 -24.94 -32.29
C ASP A 316 -26.76 -25.18 -30.87
N ASN A 317 -27.75 -24.34 -30.50
CA ASN A 317 -28.59 -24.37 -29.29
C ASN A 317 -28.02 -23.83 -27.94
N GLN A 318 -28.30 -22.54 -27.69
CA GLN A 318 -28.90 -21.91 -26.51
C GLN A 318 -28.45 -22.34 -25.08
N ASN A 319 -27.25 -22.86 -24.86
CA ASN A 319 -26.60 -22.78 -23.56
C ASN A 319 -25.22 -22.16 -23.76
N VAL A 320 -25.11 -20.83 -23.63
CA VAL A 320 -23.83 -20.13 -23.64
C VAL A 320 -23.09 -20.58 -22.39
N GLU A 321 -22.19 -21.56 -22.53
CA GLU A 321 -21.28 -21.93 -21.44
C GLU A 321 -20.44 -20.69 -21.09
N LYS A 322 -20.57 -20.26 -19.84
CA LYS A 322 -19.81 -19.14 -19.32
C LYS A 322 -18.33 -19.52 -19.23
N PHE A 323 -17.51 -18.79 -19.94
CA PHE A 323 -16.07 -18.98 -19.95
C PHE A 323 -15.39 -17.92 -19.09
N TYR A 324 -14.47 -18.33 -18.22
CA TYR A 324 -13.70 -17.42 -17.37
C TYR A 324 -12.25 -17.36 -17.80
N CYS A 325 -11.69 -16.15 -17.89
CA CYS A 325 -10.28 -15.97 -18.18
C CYS A 325 -9.42 -16.63 -17.10
N PRO A 326 -8.55 -17.60 -17.45
CA PRO A 326 -7.73 -18.32 -16.48
C PRO A 326 -6.64 -17.45 -15.86
N PHE A 327 -6.35 -16.29 -16.45
CA PHE A 327 -5.33 -15.37 -15.93
C PHE A 327 -5.88 -14.35 -14.92
N CYS A 328 -7.14 -13.90 -15.10
CA CYS A 328 -7.72 -12.85 -14.26
C CYS A 328 -9.10 -13.19 -13.69
N GLY A 329 -9.70 -14.35 -14.08
CA GLY A 329 -11.02 -14.77 -13.63
C GLY A 329 -12.17 -13.95 -14.21
N TYR A 330 -11.94 -13.12 -15.24
CA TYR A 330 -13.00 -12.32 -15.88
C TYR A 330 -13.93 -13.21 -16.69
N GLU A 331 -15.25 -13.04 -16.54
CA GLU A 331 -16.27 -13.77 -17.29
C GLU A 331 -16.31 -13.26 -18.75
N ILE A 332 -16.15 -14.18 -19.70
CA ILE A 332 -16.13 -13.89 -21.13
C ILE A 332 -17.34 -14.57 -21.75
N HIS A 333 -18.29 -13.76 -22.21
CA HIS A 333 -19.55 -14.25 -22.81
C HIS A 333 -19.41 -14.62 -24.30
N ILE A 334 -18.38 -14.12 -24.94
CA ILE A 334 -18.12 -14.35 -26.38
C ILE A 334 -16.63 -14.65 -26.52
N PRO A 335 -16.27 -15.74 -27.27
CA PRO A 335 -14.88 -16.06 -27.55
C PRO A 335 -14.14 -14.87 -28.19
N LYS A 336 -13.10 -14.38 -27.55
CA LYS A 336 -12.25 -13.28 -28.04
C LYS A 336 -10.80 -13.71 -28.02
N LYS A 337 -10.00 -13.22 -28.97
CA LYS A 337 -8.56 -13.52 -29.03
C LYS A 337 -7.80 -13.04 -27.80
N PHE A 338 -8.34 -12.05 -27.09
CA PHE A 338 -7.73 -11.45 -25.90
C PHE A 338 -8.77 -11.29 -24.78
N CYS A 339 -8.34 -11.48 -23.55
CA CYS A 339 -9.17 -11.15 -22.40
C CYS A 339 -9.41 -9.64 -22.31
N PRO A 340 -10.66 -9.16 -22.27
CA PRO A 340 -10.94 -7.72 -22.18
C PRO A 340 -10.52 -7.08 -20.86
N ASN A 341 -10.26 -7.88 -19.81
CA ASN A 341 -9.88 -7.39 -18.49
C ASN A 341 -8.36 -7.36 -18.24
N CYS A 342 -7.62 -8.40 -18.71
CA CYS A 342 -6.17 -8.48 -18.46
C CYS A 342 -5.31 -8.42 -19.72
N GLY A 343 -5.90 -8.43 -20.93
CA GLY A 343 -5.19 -8.36 -22.19
C GLY A 343 -4.47 -9.65 -22.61
N GLU A 344 -4.55 -10.73 -21.83
CA GLU A 344 -3.92 -12.01 -22.17
C GLU A 344 -4.56 -12.62 -23.41
N SER A 345 -3.73 -13.19 -24.29
CA SER A 345 -4.17 -13.80 -25.54
C SER A 345 -4.63 -15.25 -25.34
N PHE A 346 -5.67 -15.63 -26.06
CA PHE A 346 -6.18 -17.00 -26.15
C PHE A 346 -5.91 -17.54 -27.56
N ILE A 347 -5.51 -18.79 -27.63
CA ILE A 347 -5.48 -19.54 -28.92
C ILE A 347 -6.68 -20.46 -28.91
N PHE A 348 -7.57 -20.24 -29.86
CA PHE A 348 -8.66 -21.19 -30.18
C PHE A 348 -8.13 -22.21 -31.18
N LEU A 349 -8.22 -23.48 -30.84
CA LEU A 349 -8.00 -24.55 -31.83
C LEU A 349 -9.29 -24.72 -32.66
N ASN A 350 -9.21 -24.36 -33.93
CA ASN A 350 -10.20 -24.84 -34.91
C ASN A 350 -9.85 -26.29 -35.17
N GLU A 351 -10.73 -27.23 -34.78
CA GLU A 351 -10.66 -28.60 -35.23
C GLU A 351 -11.02 -28.69 -36.70
#